data_b1e429cafafb5ae21291fa3f1696d9f8
#
_entry.id   b1e429cafafb5ae21291fa3f1696d9f8
#
_cell.length_a   1.000
_cell.length_b   1.000
_cell.length_c   1.000
_cell.angle_alpha   90.00
_cell.angle_beta   90.00
_cell.angle_gamma   90.00
#
_symmetry.space_group_name_H-M   'P 1'
#
loop_
_entity.id
_entity.type
_entity.pdbx_description
1 polymer ?
#
loop_
_entity_poly.entity_id
_entity_poly.type
_entity_poly.pdbx_seq_one_letter_code
_entity_poly.pdbx_strand_id
1 'polypeptide(L)'
;MGKSSIHLQTAKGGTVLHNARENYSKSVVFTDEKNELWNDSKTAFKMFRDELEVRTKAYTERTGQKLHKTTSTMISGVVNLEQHHTLKDMEKIKDYLEKEFGTKVIQMSVHRDEGKLINKENQDLKLVSGKDFFLNAKNNELYFDNKFTKKINMNEWKIEKNYHGHFEMLGIDKQGNSLRKKMNIVKLSKLQDFTAQSLGMERTLSNVIVNEKGKAQRKSTTNKKRLDTHEFKEQAKIINETKKDLVSEKDLKKEILELKKELQEEKAKRPDYAKLENMNKLLLERVHEKNLTINDFKIEIDTYKKEREQLKKEIDNLTVKNKDFIYIIK
;
A
#
# COMPACT_ATOMS: atom_id res chain seq x y z
N MET A 1 -17.46 0.08 -11.72
CA MET A 1 -17.50 -0.78 -10.52
C MET A 1 -16.11 -0.88 -9.93
N GLY A 2 -15.98 -0.61 -8.65
CA GLY A 2 -14.71 -0.75 -7.93
C GLY A 2 -14.32 -2.21 -7.74
N LYS A 3 -13.02 -2.44 -7.52
CA LYS A 3 -12.50 -3.79 -7.28
C LYS A 3 -12.44 -4.09 -5.80
N SER A 4 -13.12 -5.15 -5.38
CA SER A 4 -13.10 -5.64 -4.01
C SER A 4 -11.84 -6.45 -3.73
N SER A 5 -11.30 -6.28 -2.54
CA SER A 5 -10.29 -7.17 -1.96
C SER A 5 -10.41 -7.21 -0.45
N ILE A 6 -10.16 -8.36 0.15
CA ILE A 6 -10.03 -8.50 1.60
C ILE A 6 -8.68 -9.11 1.94
N HIS A 7 -7.97 -8.51 2.90
CA HIS A 7 -6.68 -8.99 3.38
C HIS A 7 -6.75 -9.27 4.87
N LEU A 8 -6.28 -10.45 5.26
CA LEU A 8 -6.20 -10.88 6.65
C LEU A 8 -4.73 -11.02 7.06
N GLN A 9 -4.37 -10.41 8.17
CA GLN A 9 -3.01 -10.44 8.72
C GLN A 9 -3.03 -10.54 10.24
N THR A 10 -1.91 -10.93 10.83
CA THR A 10 -1.77 -10.84 12.29
C THR A 10 -1.94 -9.38 12.70
N ALA A 11 -2.80 -9.14 13.68
CA ALA A 11 -2.98 -7.81 14.24
C ALA A 11 -1.66 -7.34 14.88
N LYS A 12 -1.34 -6.07 14.66
CA LYS A 12 -0.25 -5.36 15.33
C LYS A 12 -0.84 -4.57 16.50
N GLY A 13 -0.03 -4.31 17.51
CA GLY A 13 -0.47 -3.46 18.62
C GLY A 13 -1.00 -2.11 18.12
N GLY A 14 -2.15 -1.69 18.58
CA GLY A 14 -2.76 -0.42 18.21
C GLY A 14 -3.75 -0.46 17.07
N THR A 15 -3.98 -1.60 16.38
CA THR A 15 -4.99 -1.65 15.28
C THR A 15 -6.40 -1.35 15.80
N VAL A 16 -6.78 -1.88 16.97
CA VAL A 16 -8.10 -1.60 17.58
C VAL A 16 -8.27 -0.11 17.89
N LEU A 17 -7.21 0.56 18.40
CA LEU A 17 -7.21 2.00 18.69
C LEU A 17 -7.24 2.83 17.40
N HIS A 18 -6.52 2.39 16.37
CA HIS A 18 -6.55 3.01 15.05
C HIS A 18 -7.95 2.97 14.43
N ASN A 19 -8.61 1.81 14.50
CA ASN A 19 -9.95 1.63 13.95
C ASN A 19 -10.98 2.50 14.67
N ALA A 20 -10.81 2.72 15.98
CA ALA A 20 -11.64 3.61 16.79
C ALA A 20 -11.23 5.09 16.68
N ARG A 21 -10.18 5.43 15.90
CA ARG A 21 -9.60 6.80 15.83
C ARG A 21 -9.12 7.37 17.16
N GLU A 22 -8.84 6.50 18.12
CA GLU A 22 -8.22 6.90 19.41
C GLU A 22 -6.71 7.13 19.27
N ASN A 23 -6.07 6.48 18.27
CA ASN A 23 -4.71 6.78 17.84
C ASN A 23 -4.75 7.58 16.52
N TYR A 24 -3.93 8.62 16.47
CA TYR A 24 -3.79 9.44 15.25
C TYR A 24 -3.28 8.60 14.07
N SER A 25 -4.07 8.57 13.00
CA SER A 25 -3.65 7.98 11.74
C SER A 25 -2.97 9.02 10.87
N LYS A 26 -1.76 8.67 10.37
CA LYS A 26 -1.02 9.53 9.42
C LYS A 26 -1.68 9.60 8.04
N SER A 27 -2.67 8.75 7.78
CA SER A 27 -3.37 8.70 6.48
C SER A 27 -4.63 9.57 6.43
N VAL A 28 -4.97 10.23 7.53
CA VAL A 28 -6.18 11.05 7.62
C VAL A 28 -6.08 12.28 6.72
N VAL A 29 -7.14 12.55 6.00
CA VAL A 29 -7.39 13.78 5.22
C VAL A 29 -8.67 14.41 5.73
N PHE A 30 -8.83 15.72 5.50
CA PHE A 30 -10.09 16.38 5.82
C PHE A 30 -11.24 15.81 4.98
N THR A 31 -12.35 15.49 5.65
CA THR A 31 -13.59 15.05 5.02
C THR A 31 -14.77 15.43 5.90
N ASP A 32 -15.89 15.72 5.27
CA ASP A 32 -17.21 15.92 5.88
C ASP A 32 -17.94 14.58 6.14
N GLU A 33 -17.43 13.50 5.56
CA GLU A 33 -17.99 12.16 5.74
C GLU A 33 -17.53 11.53 7.06
N LYS A 34 -18.49 10.98 7.82
CA LYS A 34 -18.20 10.35 9.10
C LYS A 34 -17.77 8.90 8.94
N ASN A 35 -16.77 8.51 9.71
CA ASN A 35 -16.43 7.10 9.91
C ASN A 35 -17.56 6.40 10.67
N GLU A 36 -17.70 5.11 10.41
CA GLU A 36 -18.59 4.25 11.17
C GLU A 36 -17.77 3.29 12.04
N LEU A 37 -18.27 2.98 13.22
CA LEU A 37 -17.59 2.10 14.17
C LEU A 37 -18.64 1.20 14.86
N TRP A 38 -18.38 -0.11 14.85
CA TRP A 38 -19.04 -1.08 15.70
C TRP A 38 -18.06 -1.57 16.74
N ASN A 39 -18.37 -1.35 17.99
CA ASN A 39 -17.55 -1.48 19.19
C ASN A 39 -16.36 -0.52 19.23
N ASP A 40 -16.38 0.33 20.24
CA ASP A 40 -15.23 1.14 20.62
C ASP A 40 -14.07 0.25 21.10
N SER A 41 -12.91 0.82 21.32
CA SER A 41 -11.73 0.05 21.71
C SER A 41 -11.92 -0.67 23.05
N LYS A 42 -12.57 -0.03 24.00
CA LYS A 42 -12.82 -0.59 25.34
C LYS A 42 -13.71 -1.84 25.25
N THR A 43 -14.81 -1.73 24.51
CA THR A 43 -15.75 -2.85 24.27
C THR A 43 -15.05 -3.98 23.50
N ALA A 44 -14.31 -3.65 22.46
CA ALA A 44 -13.57 -4.61 21.64
C ALA A 44 -12.52 -5.37 22.44
N PHE A 45 -11.72 -4.69 23.28
CA PHE A 45 -10.73 -5.34 24.15
C PHE A 45 -11.38 -6.18 25.26
N LYS A 46 -12.55 -5.77 25.76
CA LYS A 46 -13.30 -6.60 26.72
C LYS A 46 -13.75 -7.89 26.03
N MET A 47 -14.44 -7.78 24.90
CA MET A 47 -14.89 -8.94 24.12
C MET A 47 -13.73 -9.87 23.76
N PHE A 48 -12.60 -9.28 23.37
CA PHE A 48 -11.39 -10.06 23.02
C PHE A 48 -10.92 -10.90 24.22
N ARG A 49 -10.80 -10.30 25.40
CA ARG A 49 -10.33 -11.01 26.61
C ARG A 49 -11.29 -12.12 27.01
N ASP A 50 -12.58 -11.80 27.08
CA ASP A 50 -13.62 -12.74 27.50
C ASP A 50 -13.66 -13.97 26.56
N GLU A 51 -13.67 -13.74 25.25
CA GLU A 51 -13.67 -14.82 24.25
C GLU A 51 -12.34 -15.60 24.19
N LEU A 52 -11.20 -14.91 24.36
CA LEU A 52 -9.90 -15.55 24.39
C LEU A 52 -9.77 -16.52 25.57
N GLU A 53 -10.26 -16.10 26.75
CA GLU A 53 -10.26 -16.93 27.96
C GLU A 53 -11.07 -18.21 27.74
N VAL A 54 -12.32 -18.09 27.28
CA VAL A 54 -13.20 -19.23 27.00
C VAL A 54 -12.55 -20.21 26.01
N ARG A 55 -12.02 -19.70 24.90
CA ARG A 55 -11.40 -20.55 23.86
C ARG A 55 -10.09 -21.18 24.28
N THR A 56 -9.28 -20.48 25.07
CA THR A 56 -8.05 -21.01 25.65
C THR A 56 -8.34 -22.11 26.66
N LYS A 57 -9.38 -21.94 27.47
CA LYS A 57 -9.87 -22.97 28.40
C LYS A 57 -10.31 -24.23 27.64
N ALA A 58 -11.16 -24.06 26.62
CA ALA A 58 -11.61 -25.17 25.77
C ALA A 58 -10.44 -25.91 25.10
N TYR A 59 -9.42 -25.18 24.65
CA TYR A 59 -8.20 -25.77 24.08
C TYR A 59 -7.47 -26.62 25.13
N THR A 60 -7.26 -26.07 26.35
CA THR A 60 -6.54 -26.74 27.43
C THR A 60 -7.28 -27.98 27.91
N GLU A 61 -8.60 -27.90 28.09
CA GLU A 61 -9.43 -29.05 28.48
C GLU A 61 -9.37 -30.19 27.46
N ARG A 62 -9.38 -29.85 26.17
CA ARG A 62 -9.35 -30.83 25.10
C ARG A 62 -7.96 -31.45 24.88
N THR A 63 -6.88 -30.70 25.06
CA THR A 63 -5.52 -31.12 24.67
C THR A 63 -4.60 -31.41 25.87
N GLY A 64 -4.96 -31.01 27.06
CA GLY A 64 -4.09 -31.02 28.25
C GLY A 64 -2.93 -29.99 28.18
N GLN A 65 -2.90 -29.15 27.16
CA GLN A 65 -1.78 -28.23 26.88
C GLN A 65 -2.22 -26.76 26.93
N LYS A 66 -1.31 -25.90 27.36
CA LYS A 66 -1.51 -24.46 27.24
C LYS A 66 -1.37 -24.02 25.76
N LEU A 67 -2.11 -22.97 25.39
CA LEU A 67 -1.95 -22.37 24.07
C LEU A 67 -0.50 -21.88 23.87
N HIS A 68 0.08 -22.22 22.71
CA HIS A 68 1.47 -21.89 22.45
C HIS A 68 1.68 -20.37 22.36
N LYS A 69 2.76 -19.86 22.95
CA LYS A 69 3.06 -18.42 23.06
C LYS A 69 3.14 -17.69 21.71
N THR A 70 3.51 -18.39 20.63
CA THR A 70 3.58 -17.83 19.27
C THR A 70 2.26 -17.86 18.52
N THR A 71 1.18 -18.39 19.13
CA THR A 71 -0.12 -18.41 18.50
C THR A 71 -0.64 -16.97 18.35
N SER A 72 -0.91 -16.57 17.12
CA SER A 72 -1.54 -15.29 16.84
C SER A 72 -2.98 -15.33 17.35
N THR A 73 -3.24 -14.67 18.47
CA THR A 73 -4.57 -14.64 19.10
C THR A 73 -5.50 -13.59 18.50
N MET A 74 -4.96 -12.62 17.76
CA MET A 74 -5.74 -11.58 17.09
C MET A 74 -5.33 -11.47 15.61
N ILE A 75 -6.32 -11.33 14.74
CA ILE A 75 -6.17 -11.11 13.30
C ILE A 75 -6.91 -9.85 12.94
N SER A 76 -6.25 -9.01 12.13
CA SER A 76 -6.82 -7.82 11.53
C SER A 76 -7.15 -8.10 10.06
N GLY A 77 -8.30 -7.64 9.62
CA GLY A 77 -8.76 -7.67 8.23
C GLY A 77 -8.95 -6.27 7.69
N VAL A 78 -8.59 -6.06 6.42
CA VAL A 78 -8.88 -4.82 5.69
C VAL A 78 -9.62 -5.19 4.42
N VAL A 79 -10.71 -4.49 4.14
CA VAL A 79 -11.53 -4.66 2.93
C VAL A 79 -11.67 -3.33 2.19
N ASN A 80 -11.48 -3.36 0.89
CA ASN A 80 -11.76 -2.19 0.04
C ASN A 80 -13.27 -1.99 -0.07
N LEU A 81 -13.70 -0.74 0.03
CA LEU A 81 -15.09 -0.32 -0.07
C LEU A 81 -15.26 0.75 -1.15
N GLU A 82 -16.47 1.01 -1.57
CA GLU A 82 -16.90 2.20 -2.28
C GLU A 82 -17.58 3.17 -1.31
N GLN A 83 -17.79 4.41 -1.71
CA GLN A 83 -18.33 5.48 -0.87
C GLN A 83 -19.67 5.12 -0.19
N HIS A 84 -20.52 4.39 -0.89
CA HIS A 84 -21.87 4.05 -0.43
C HIS A 84 -21.92 2.88 0.57
N HIS A 85 -20.83 2.11 0.72
CA HIS A 85 -20.80 0.99 1.64
C HIS A 85 -20.77 1.44 3.10
N THR A 86 -21.43 0.67 3.96
CA THR A 86 -21.62 0.95 5.38
C THR A 86 -21.21 -0.24 6.24
N LEU A 87 -21.27 -0.10 7.55
CA LEU A 87 -21.10 -1.23 8.49
C LEU A 87 -22.09 -2.36 8.22
N LYS A 88 -23.32 -2.05 7.79
CA LYS A 88 -24.35 -3.05 7.47
C LYS A 88 -23.93 -3.98 6.33
N ASP A 89 -23.21 -3.46 5.34
CA ASP A 89 -22.67 -4.27 4.25
C ASP A 89 -21.55 -5.18 4.74
N MET A 90 -20.78 -4.73 5.72
CA MET A 90 -19.71 -5.51 6.34
C MET A 90 -20.23 -6.62 7.27
N GLU A 91 -21.47 -6.51 7.81
CA GLU A 91 -22.05 -7.54 8.67
C GLU A 91 -22.13 -8.90 7.99
N LYS A 92 -22.46 -8.94 6.70
CA LYS A 92 -22.49 -10.20 5.93
C LYS A 92 -21.10 -10.87 5.88
N ILE A 93 -20.06 -10.06 5.73
CA ILE A 93 -18.67 -10.54 5.70
C ILE A 93 -18.27 -11.03 7.10
N LYS A 94 -18.64 -10.29 8.16
CA LYS A 94 -18.46 -10.71 9.56
C LYS A 94 -19.09 -12.08 9.81
N ASP A 95 -20.33 -12.26 9.44
CA ASP A 95 -21.07 -13.50 9.65
C ASP A 95 -20.43 -14.68 8.87
N TYR A 96 -19.97 -14.43 7.66
CA TYR A 96 -19.19 -15.41 6.89
C TYR A 96 -17.89 -15.78 7.59
N LEU A 97 -17.11 -14.80 8.08
CA LEU A 97 -15.88 -15.05 8.82
C LEU A 97 -16.13 -15.88 10.08
N GLU A 98 -17.12 -15.54 10.86
CA GLU A 98 -17.50 -16.25 12.09
C GLU A 98 -17.97 -17.69 11.80
N LYS A 99 -18.77 -17.87 10.75
CA LYS A 99 -19.32 -19.19 10.35
C LYS A 99 -18.23 -20.08 9.76
N GLU A 100 -17.47 -19.58 8.78
CA GLU A 100 -16.53 -20.41 7.99
C GLU A 100 -15.26 -20.74 8.77
N PHE A 101 -14.76 -19.82 9.58
CA PHE A 101 -13.50 -19.99 10.31
C PHE A 101 -13.71 -20.30 11.79
N GLY A 102 -14.90 -20.10 12.32
CA GLY A 102 -15.20 -20.27 13.76
C GLY A 102 -14.58 -19.19 14.64
N THR A 103 -14.18 -18.07 14.06
CA THR A 103 -13.65 -16.92 14.77
C THR A 103 -14.76 -16.15 15.50
N LYS A 104 -14.40 -15.07 16.18
CA LYS A 104 -15.28 -14.02 16.68
C LYS A 104 -14.73 -12.68 16.24
N VAL A 105 -15.53 -11.92 15.49
CA VAL A 105 -15.22 -10.52 15.20
C VAL A 105 -15.56 -9.69 16.44
N ILE A 106 -14.63 -8.82 16.83
CA ILE A 106 -14.73 -8.01 18.05
C ILE A 106 -14.90 -6.52 17.75
N GLN A 107 -14.48 -6.09 16.56
CA GLN A 107 -14.61 -4.71 16.11
C GLN A 107 -14.74 -4.65 14.59
N MET A 108 -15.51 -3.71 14.10
CA MET A 108 -15.56 -3.31 12.68
C MET A 108 -15.56 -1.80 12.59
N SER A 109 -14.93 -1.27 11.55
CA SER A 109 -15.01 0.16 11.22
C SER A 109 -15.05 0.38 9.71
N VAL A 110 -15.69 1.47 9.30
CA VAL A 110 -15.63 2.00 7.93
C VAL A 110 -14.94 3.35 8.00
N HIS A 111 -13.83 3.49 7.31
CA HIS A 111 -13.04 4.72 7.24
C HIS A 111 -13.33 5.46 5.94
N ARG A 112 -13.69 6.75 6.08
CA ARG A 112 -13.96 7.69 4.99
C ARG A 112 -13.05 8.93 5.05
N ASP A 113 -12.20 8.97 6.06
CA ASP A 113 -11.30 10.09 6.37
C ASP A 113 -9.85 9.86 5.93
N GLU A 114 -9.58 8.79 5.18
CA GLU A 114 -8.25 8.51 4.64
C GLU A 114 -8.18 8.77 3.14
N GLY A 115 -7.00 9.19 2.67
CA GLY A 115 -6.81 9.47 1.26
C GLY A 115 -5.44 10.04 0.91
N LYS A 116 -5.35 10.54 -0.31
CA LYS A 116 -4.18 11.22 -0.84
C LYS A 116 -4.61 12.44 -1.63
N LEU A 117 -3.68 13.38 -1.83
CA LEU A 117 -3.89 14.52 -2.71
C LEU A 117 -3.34 14.22 -4.10
N ILE A 118 -4.10 14.57 -5.12
CA ILE A 118 -3.70 14.50 -6.53
C ILE A 118 -3.73 15.92 -7.08
N ASN A 119 -2.65 16.32 -7.74
CA ASN A 119 -2.61 17.61 -8.41
C ASN A 119 -3.59 17.63 -9.60
N LYS A 120 -4.36 18.70 -9.73
CA LYS A 120 -5.42 18.79 -10.77
C LYS A 120 -4.86 18.92 -12.17
N GLU A 121 -3.73 19.60 -12.33
CA GLU A 121 -3.07 19.81 -13.62
C GLU A 121 -2.17 18.61 -13.99
N ASN A 122 -1.47 18.06 -12.99
CA ASN A 122 -0.59 16.91 -13.17
C ASN A 122 -1.05 15.73 -12.29
N GLN A 123 -1.88 14.85 -12.84
CA GLN A 123 -2.45 13.70 -12.11
C GLN A 123 -1.41 12.66 -11.66
N ASP A 124 -0.20 12.68 -12.21
CA ASP A 124 0.90 11.83 -11.76
C ASP A 124 1.53 12.34 -10.47
N LEU A 125 1.34 13.61 -10.13
CA LEU A 125 1.82 14.21 -8.88
C LEU A 125 0.83 13.92 -7.76
N LYS A 126 1.23 13.00 -6.86
CA LYS A 126 0.41 12.53 -5.74
C LYS A 126 1.15 12.73 -4.43
N LEU A 127 0.46 13.34 -3.46
CA LEU A 127 0.98 13.53 -2.11
C LEU A 127 0.30 12.55 -1.15
N VAL A 128 1.09 11.96 -0.26
CA VAL A 128 0.66 10.98 0.73
C VAL A 128 0.58 11.63 2.10
N SER A 129 -0.55 11.49 2.78
CA SER A 129 -0.74 12.01 4.13
C SER A 129 0.27 11.44 5.12
N GLY A 130 0.70 12.28 6.05
CA GLY A 130 1.70 11.95 7.08
C GLY A 130 3.13 11.82 6.57
N LYS A 131 3.36 12.05 5.28
CA LYS A 131 4.68 12.10 4.65
C LYS A 131 4.88 13.42 3.90
N ASP A 132 4.03 13.67 2.93
CA ASP A 132 4.13 14.82 2.03
C ASP A 132 3.22 15.97 2.47
N PHE A 133 2.21 15.66 3.28
CA PHE A 133 1.31 16.65 3.89
C PHE A 133 0.74 16.17 5.22
N PHE A 134 0.21 17.09 6.01
CA PHE A 134 -0.30 16.87 7.36
C PHE A 134 -1.62 17.59 7.55
N LEU A 135 -2.58 16.92 8.20
CA LEU A 135 -3.85 17.53 8.61
C LEU A 135 -3.67 18.23 9.97
N ASN A 136 -4.03 19.50 10.05
CA ASN A 136 -4.18 20.19 11.32
C ASN A 136 -5.62 19.99 11.84
N ALA A 137 -5.76 19.13 12.85
CA ALA A 137 -7.06 18.78 13.41
C ALA A 137 -7.80 19.98 14.09
N LYS A 138 -7.11 21.08 14.40
CA LYS A 138 -7.73 22.25 15.03
C LYS A 138 -8.56 23.09 14.06
N ASN A 139 -8.10 23.21 12.82
CA ASN A 139 -8.74 24.05 11.80
C ASN A 139 -9.18 23.26 10.55
N ASN A 140 -8.98 21.93 10.55
CA ASN A 140 -9.29 21.03 9.43
C ASN A 140 -8.61 21.42 8.11
N GLU A 141 -7.39 21.97 8.18
CA GLU A 141 -6.63 22.39 7.01
C GLU A 141 -5.41 21.51 6.78
N LEU A 142 -4.97 21.42 5.51
CA LEU A 142 -3.84 20.61 5.09
C LEU A 142 -2.59 21.48 4.89
N TYR A 143 -1.45 20.97 5.31
CA TYR A 143 -0.16 21.63 5.28
C TYR A 143 0.92 20.74 4.72
N PHE A 144 1.90 21.32 4.02
CA PHE A 144 3.07 20.58 3.51
C PHE A 144 4.07 20.19 4.61
N ASP A 145 3.93 20.73 5.80
CA ASP A 145 4.84 20.47 6.92
C ASP A 145 4.08 20.17 8.21
N ASN A 146 4.71 19.44 9.12
CA ASN A 146 4.14 19.05 10.40
C ASN A 146 4.13 20.18 11.45
N LYS A 147 4.71 21.35 11.14
CA LYS A 147 4.67 22.56 11.97
C LYS A 147 3.49 23.46 11.59
N PHE A 148 2.74 23.08 10.55
CA PHE A 148 1.58 23.80 10.05
C PHE A 148 1.88 25.24 9.61
N THR A 149 3.04 25.45 8.97
CA THR A 149 3.46 26.78 8.50
C THR A 149 3.12 27.03 7.03
N LYS A 150 3.11 25.96 6.20
CA LYS A 150 2.90 26.06 4.76
C LYS A 150 1.60 25.36 4.36
N LYS A 151 0.52 26.14 4.32
CA LYS A 151 -0.82 25.65 3.95
C LYS A 151 -0.88 25.20 2.49
N ILE A 152 -1.62 24.12 2.23
CA ILE A 152 -1.88 23.60 0.88
C ILE A 152 -3.03 24.40 0.23
N ASN A 153 -2.80 24.83 -1.00
CA ASN A 153 -3.84 25.47 -1.80
C ASN A 153 -4.74 24.41 -2.45
N MET A 154 -5.92 24.18 -1.90
CA MET A 154 -6.87 23.19 -2.41
C MET A 154 -7.44 23.50 -3.80
N ASN A 155 -7.19 24.68 -4.36
CA ASN A 155 -7.53 24.97 -5.75
C ASN A 155 -6.67 24.16 -6.74
N GLU A 156 -5.44 23.82 -6.34
CA GLU A 156 -4.48 23.04 -7.15
C GLU A 156 -4.60 21.55 -6.92
N TRP A 157 -5.23 21.13 -5.84
CA TRP A 157 -5.25 19.74 -5.39
C TRP A 157 -6.66 19.18 -5.28
N LYS A 158 -6.80 17.88 -5.55
CA LYS A 158 -8.01 17.08 -5.35
C LYS A 158 -7.74 15.98 -4.34
N ILE A 159 -8.65 15.78 -3.39
CA ILE A 159 -8.59 14.62 -2.48
C ILE A 159 -9.10 13.40 -3.22
N GLU A 160 -8.27 12.35 -3.32
CA GLU A 160 -8.69 11.01 -3.70
C GLU A 160 -8.87 10.19 -2.42
N LYS A 161 -10.13 9.97 -2.03
CA LYS A 161 -10.50 9.24 -0.83
C LYS A 161 -10.20 7.75 -0.98
N ASN A 162 -9.84 7.10 0.12
CA ASN A 162 -9.58 5.67 0.21
C ASN A 162 -10.62 5.03 1.14
N TYR A 163 -11.75 4.65 0.58
CA TYR A 163 -12.81 3.99 1.33
C TYR A 163 -12.42 2.55 1.65
N HIS A 164 -12.39 2.21 2.92
CA HIS A 164 -12.06 0.85 3.35
C HIS A 164 -12.67 0.53 4.71
N GLY A 165 -12.84 -0.76 4.96
CA GLY A 165 -13.31 -1.26 6.23
C GLY A 165 -12.27 -2.10 6.94
N HIS A 166 -12.35 -2.16 8.25
CA HIS A 166 -11.52 -3.01 9.10
C HIS A 166 -12.35 -4.02 9.86
N PHE A 167 -11.76 -5.20 10.09
CA PHE A 167 -12.23 -6.21 11.01
C PHE A 167 -11.12 -6.56 11.98
N GLU A 168 -11.41 -6.52 13.27
CA GLU A 168 -10.58 -7.15 14.29
C GLU A 168 -11.29 -8.38 14.82
N MET A 169 -10.59 -9.52 14.83
CA MET A 169 -11.18 -10.80 15.21
C MET A 169 -10.19 -11.68 15.94
N LEU A 170 -10.70 -12.68 16.68
CA LEU A 170 -9.87 -13.67 17.30
C LEU A 170 -9.10 -14.48 16.26
N GLY A 171 -7.82 -14.75 16.54
CA GLY A 171 -6.95 -15.59 15.70
C GLY A 171 -7.06 -17.09 16.00
N ILE A 172 -8.01 -17.50 16.85
CA ILE A 172 -8.32 -18.87 17.23
C ILE A 172 -9.81 -19.16 17.08
N ASP A 173 -10.14 -20.41 16.73
CA ASP A 173 -11.52 -20.86 16.61
C ASP A 173 -12.16 -21.18 17.96
N LYS A 174 -13.43 -21.63 17.96
CA LYS A 174 -14.18 -21.98 19.19
C LYS A 174 -13.50 -23.09 20.03
N GLN A 175 -12.68 -23.94 19.43
CA GLN A 175 -11.91 -24.97 20.13
C GLN A 175 -10.47 -24.53 20.48
N GLY A 176 -10.10 -23.28 20.24
CA GLY A 176 -8.78 -22.73 20.49
C GLY A 176 -7.72 -23.07 19.43
N ASN A 177 -8.10 -23.66 18.29
CA ASN A 177 -7.15 -23.95 17.23
C ASN A 177 -6.83 -22.67 16.45
N SER A 178 -5.56 -22.52 16.05
CA SER A 178 -5.13 -21.37 15.25
C SER A 178 -5.85 -21.28 13.91
N LEU A 179 -6.41 -20.12 13.61
CA LEU A 179 -7.06 -19.86 12.32
C LEU A 179 -6.10 -19.92 11.14
N ARG A 180 -4.82 -19.67 11.32
CA ARG A 180 -3.83 -19.77 10.24
C ARG A 180 -3.81 -21.14 9.58
N LYS A 181 -4.05 -22.21 10.34
CA LYS A 181 -4.17 -23.56 9.80
C LYS A 181 -5.44 -23.75 8.97
N LYS A 182 -6.51 -23.04 9.29
CA LYS A 182 -7.80 -23.08 8.58
C LYS A 182 -7.84 -22.17 7.35
N MET A 183 -7.08 -21.07 7.38
CA MET A 183 -7.01 -20.07 6.30
C MET A 183 -6.12 -20.54 5.15
N ASN A 184 -6.50 -21.66 4.54
CA ASN A 184 -5.81 -22.13 3.34
C ASN A 184 -6.19 -21.32 2.10
N ILE A 185 -5.46 -21.51 1.01
CA ILE A 185 -5.59 -20.72 -0.22
C ILE A 185 -6.99 -20.83 -0.84
N VAL A 186 -7.65 -21.98 -0.73
CA VAL A 186 -9.01 -22.21 -1.26
C VAL A 186 -10.03 -21.42 -0.46
N LYS A 187 -9.99 -21.50 0.88
CA LYS A 187 -10.90 -20.75 1.75
C LYS A 187 -10.71 -19.24 1.64
N LEU A 188 -9.46 -18.79 1.52
CA LEU A 188 -9.18 -17.36 1.28
C LEU A 188 -9.68 -16.91 -0.10
N SER A 189 -9.60 -17.77 -1.11
CA SER A 189 -10.18 -17.47 -2.43
C SER A 189 -11.70 -17.32 -2.35
N LYS A 190 -12.39 -18.27 -1.67
CA LYS A 190 -13.85 -18.20 -1.45
C LYS A 190 -14.24 -16.96 -0.65
N LEU A 191 -13.45 -16.56 0.33
CA LEU A 191 -13.67 -15.31 1.08
C LEU A 191 -13.60 -14.08 0.15
N GLN A 192 -12.66 -14.04 -0.80
CA GLN A 192 -12.57 -12.97 -1.79
C GLN A 192 -13.81 -12.94 -2.69
N ASP A 193 -14.28 -14.12 -3.17
CA ASP A 193 -15.49 -14.24 -3.98
C ASP A 193 -16.71 -13.74 -3.22
N PHE A 194 -16.88 -14.23 -1.99
CA PHE A 194 -18.00 -13.84 -1.12
C PHE A 194 -17.98 -12.34 -0.81
N THR A 195 -16.81 -11.78 -0.52
CA THR A 195 -16.68 -10.34 -0.24
C THR A 195 -17.10 -9.50 -1.45
N ALA A 196 -16.63 -9.85 -2.65
CA ALA A 196 -16.99 -9.15 -3.87
C ALA A 196 -18.51 -9.22 -4.13
N GLN A 197 -19.10 -10.41 -3.99
CA GLN A 197 -20.54 -10.61 -4.16
C GLN A 197 -21.36 -9.84 -3.11
N SER A 198 -20.95 -9.87 -1.84
CA SER A 198 -21.66 -9.19 -0.74
C SER A 198 -21.68 -7.68 -0.88
N LEU A 199 -20.60 -7.11 -1.47
CA LEU A 199 -20.46 -5.68 -1.70
C LEU A 199 -20.93 -5.25 -3.10
N GLY A 200 -21.38 -6.16 -3.97
CA GLY A 200 -21.74 -5.82 -5.36
C GLY A 200 -20.57 -5.23 -6.16
N MET A 201 -19.33 -5.61 -5.82
CA MET A 201 -18.10 -5.12 -6.44
C MET A 201 -17.47 -6.18 -7.34
N GLU A 202 -16.61 -5.76 -8.28
CA GLU A 202 -15.83 -6.70 -9.05
C GLU A 202 -14.76 -7.36 -8.18
N ARG A 203 -14.60 -8.66 -8.33
CA ARG A 203 -13.48 -9.35 -7.70
C ARG A 203 -12.16 -8.96 -8.35
N THR A 204 -11.16 -8.63 -7.54
CA THR A 204 -9.77 -8.54 -8.00
C THR A 204 -9.33 -9.88 -8.59
N LEU A 205 -8.61 -9.89 -9.71
CA LEU A 205 -8.16 -11.08 -10.42
C LEU A 205 -7.56 -12.11 -9.46
N SER A 206 -8.05 -13.34 -9.54
CA SER A 206 -7.53 -14.45 -8.74
C SER A 206 -6.14 -14.85 -9.22
N ASN A 207 -5.17 -14.82 -8.32
CA ASN A 207 -3.85 -15.40 -8.55
C ASN A 207 -3.81 -16.91 -8.20
N VAL A 208 -4.97 -17.53 -8.01
CA VAL A 208 -5.10 -18.95 -7.68
C VAL A 208 -5.51 -19.70 -8.92
N ILE A 209 -4.73 -20.71 -9.28
CA ILE A 209 -5.08 -21.73 -10.29
C ILE A 209 -5.21 -23.07 -9.59
N VAL A 210 -6.11 -23.89 -10.07
CA VAL A 210 -6.19 -25.31 -9.68
C VAL A 210 -5.38 -26.09 -10.72
N ASN A 211 -4.35 -26.82 -10.27
CA ASN A 211 -3.56 -27.66 -11.15
C ASN A 211 -4.34 -28.94 -11.55
N GLU A 212 -3.83 -29.69 -12.51
CA GLU A 212 -4.44 -30.93 -13.01
C GLU A 212 -4.72 -31.97 -11.91
N LYS A 213 -4.01 -31.90 -10.78
CA LYS A 213 -4.23 -32.76 -9.60
C LYS A 213 -5.24 -32.19 -8.61
N GLY A 214 -6.02 -31.17 -8.99
CA GLY A 214 -7.01 -30.52 -8.11
C GLY A 214 -6.41 -29.70 -6.97
N LYS A 215 -5.09 -29.48 -6.94
CA LYS A 215 -4.45 -28.65 -5.89
C LYS A 215 -4.44 -27.19 -6.31
N ALA A 216 -4.96 -26.34 -5.43
CA ALA A 216 -4.89 -24.89 -5.62
C ALA A 216 -3.46 -24.39 -5.45
N GLN A 217 -2.95 -23.70 -6.47
CA GLN A 217 -1.63 -23.07 -6.48
C GLN A 217 -1.79 -21.60 -6.81
N ARG A 218 -0.87 -20.76 -6.32
CA ARG A 218 -0.80 -19.37 -6.78
C ARG A 218 -0.19 -19.34 -8.18
N LYS A 219 -0.81 -18.61 -9.10
CA LYS A 219 -0.13 -18.22 -10.34
C LYS A 219 1.17 -17.55 -9.96
N SER A 220 2.28 -18.14 -10.34
CA SER A 220 3.57 -17.45 -10.32
C SER A 220 3.55 -16.39 -11.43
N THR A 221 2.90 -15.27 -11.15
CA THR A 221 3.05 -14.07 -11.97
C THR A 221 4.31 -13.38 -11.49
N THR A 222 5.44 -13.77 -12.05
CA THR A 222 6.78 -13.29 -11.69
C THR A 222 7.22 -13.71 -10.27
N ASN A 223 8.48 -14.03 -10.09
CA ASN A 223 9.17 -14.32 -8.82
C ASN A 223 9.20 -13.09 -7.86
N LYS A 224 8.19 -12.24 -7.87
CA LYS A 224 8.11 -11.12 -6.95
C LYS A 224 7.62 -11.65 -5.61
N LYS A 225 8.57 -11.89 -4.72
CA LYS A 225 8.34 -12.01 -3.29
C LYS A 225 7.38 -10.88 -2.88
N ARG A 226 6.32 -11.22 -2.16
CA ARG A 226 5.40 -10.21 -1.64
C ARG A 226 6.19 -9.35 -0.66
N LEU A 227 6.48 -8.13 -1.06
CA LEU A 227 7.19 -7.17 -0.24
C LEU A 227 6.35 -6.86 0.99
N ASP A 228 7.00 -6.68 2.12
CA ASP A 228 6.30 -6.11 3.27
C ASP A 228 5.93 -4.64 2.97
N THR A 229 5.15 -4.04 3.86
CA THR A 229 4.65 -2.67 3.64
C THR A 229 5.80 -1.65 3.57
N HIS A 230 6.92 -1.92 4.23
CA HIS A 230 8.10 -1.05 4.21
C HIS A 230 8.86 -1.19 2.89
N GLU A 231 9.17 -2.42 2.49
CA GLU A 231 9.81 -2.74 1.20
C GLU A 231 8.99 -2.23 0.01
N PHE A 232 7.65 -2.36 0.07
CA PHE A 232 6.75 -1.82 -0.96
C PHE A 232 6.82 -0.29 -1.03
N LYS A 233 6.85 0.39 0.13
CA LYS A 233 6.98 1.86 0.19
C LYS A 233 8.33 2.33 -0.33
N GLU A 234 9.41 1.62 -0.03
CA GLU A 234 10.75 1.93 -0.57
C GLU A 234 10.81 1.72 -2.08
N GLN A 235 10.30 0.60 -2.59
CA GLN A 235 10.23 0.38 -4.05
C GLN A 235 9.33 1.41 -4.75
N ALA A 236 8.20 1.79 -4.15
CA ALA A 236 7.35 2.85 -4.67
C ALA A 236 8.07 4.21 -4.70
N LYS A 237 8.93 4.47 -3.70
CA LYS A 237 9.77 5.68 -3.66
C LYS A 237 10.77 5.69 -4.81
N ILE A 238 11.51 4.60 -5.00
CA ILE A 238 12.48 4.45 -6.10
C ILE A 238 11.78 4.58 -7.46
N ILE A 239 10.63 3.92 -7.65
CA ILE A 239 9.84 4.02 -8.90
C ILE A 239 9.36 5.45 -9.15
N ASN A 240 8.95 6.17 -8.10
CA ASN A 240 8.50 7.56 -8.24
C ASN A 240 9.66 8.52 -8.48
N GLU A 241 10.84 8.29 -7.90
CA GLU A 241 12.05 9.03 -8.18
C GLU A 241 12.48 8.79 -9.64
N THR A 242 12.55 7.55 -10.09
CA THR A 242 12.85 7.20 -11.50
C THR A 242 11.82 7.78 -12.48
N LYS A 243 10.53 7.87 -12.09
CA LYS A 243 9.51 8.53 -12.91
C LYS A 243 9.69 10.05 -12.98
N LYS A 244 10.12 10.70 -11.89
CA LYS A 244 10.46 12.13 -11.90
C LYS A 244 11.61 12.41 -12.86
N ASP A 245 12.63 11.55 -12.85
CA ASP A 245 13.78 11.67 -13.75
C ASP A 245 13.38 11.46 -15.21
N LEU A 246 12.46 10.52 -15.49
CA LEU A 246 11.88 10.29 -16.82
C LEU A 246 10.98 11.45 -17.29
N VAL A 247 10.28 12.13 -16.39
CA VAL A 247 9.49 13.33 -16.73
C VAL A 247 10.45 14.47 -17.04
N SER A 248 11.48 14.68 -16.24
CA SER A 248 12.55 15.65 -16.51
C SER A 248 13.24 15.41 -17.87
N GLU A 249 13.49 14.16 -18.25
CA GLU A 249 14.03 13.81 -19.58
C GLU A 249 13.06 14.14 -20.73
N LYS A 250 11.76 13.95 -20.52
CA LYS A 250 10.73 14.34 -21.50
C LYS A 250 10.61 15.84 -21.66
N ASP A 251 10.67 16.57 -20.55
CA ASP A 251 10.60 18.03 -20.56
C ASP A 251 11.84 18.64 -21.23
N LEU A 252 13.03 18.10 -20.98
CA LEU A 252 14.26 18.45 -21.69
C LEU A 252 14.20 18.13 -23.18
N LYS A 253 13.59 17.00 -23.56
CA LYS A 253 13.39 16.66 -24.99
C LYS A 253 12.44 17.63 -25.67
N LYS A 254 11.40 18.10 -24.95
CA LYS A 254 10.45 19.08 -25.46
C LYS A 254 11.13 20.44 -25.66
N GLU A 255 11.88 20.89 -24.67
CA GLU A 255 12.69 22.13 -24.73
C GLU A 255 13.70 22.11 -25.88
N ILE A 256 14.40 20.98 -26.09
CA ILE A 256 15.31 20.79 -27.22
C ILE A 256 14.55 20.88 -28.56
N LEU A 257 13.31 20.37 -28.61
CA LEU A 257 12.50 20.43 -29.84
C LEU A 257 12.03 21.88 -30.14
N GLU A 258 11.63 22.62 -29.13
CA GLU A 258 11.23 24.02 -29.23
C GLU A 258 12.43 24.90 -29.66
N LEU A 259 13.57 24.75 -29.02
CA LEU A 259 14.81 25.45 -29.37
C LEU A 259 15.26 25.16 -30.83
N LYS A 260 15.11 23.92 -31.29
CA LYS A 260 15.40 23.57 -32.68
C LYS A 260 14.45 24.27 -33.67
N LYS A 261 13.19 24.45 -33.29
CA LYS A 261 12.17 25.14 -34.11
C LYS A 261 12.44 26.62 -34.15
N GLU A 262 12.76 27.26 -33.02
CA GLU A 262 13.17 28.66 -32.95
C GLU A 262 14.44 28.94 -33.78
N LEU A 263 15.41 28.02 -33.74
CA LEU A 263 16.61 28.13 -34.53
C LEU A 263 16.32 28.03 -36.05
N GLN A 264 15.35 27.19 -36.46
CA GLN A 264 14.93 27.09 -37.85
C GLN A 264 14.19 28.37 -38.32
N GLU A 265 13.35 28.94 -37.47
CA GLU A 265 12.64 30.19 -37.75
C GLU A 265 13.59 31.39 -37.82
N GLU A 266 14.59 31.45 -36.94
CA GLU A 266 15.64 32.50 -36.98
C GLU A 266 16.55 32.36 -38.23
N LYS A 267 16.88 31.13 -38.68
CA LYS A 267 17.62 30.89 -39.92
C LYS A 267 16.85 31.39 -41.16
N ALA A 268 15.52 31.27 -41.14
CA ALA A 268 14.67 31.74 -42.25
C ALA A 268 14.55 33.28 -42.31
N LYS A 269 14.77 33.97 -41.15
CA LYS A 269 14.61 35.42 -41.05
C LYS A 269 15.89 36.24 -41.34
N ARG A 270 17.09 35.63 -41.30
CA ARG A 270 18.38 36.34 -41.43
C ARG A 270 19.40 35.64 -42.33
N PRO A 271 19.87 36.27 -43.39
CA PRO A 271 20.90 35.71 -44.26
C PRO A 271 22.35 35.93 -43.75
N ASP A 272 22.57 36.37 -42.49
CA ASP A 272 23.91 36.70 -41.95
C ASP A 272 24.55 35.49 -41.32
N TYR A 273 25.24 34.69 -42.14
CA TYR A 273 25.77 33.37 -41.81
C TYR A 273 26.81 33.36 -40.66
N ALA A 274 27.62 34.39 -40.46
CA ALA A 274 28.69 34.39 -39.47
C ALA A 274 28.19 34.45 -38.01
N LYS A 275 27.06 35.12 -37.78
CA LYS A 275 26.44 35.22 -36.47
C LYS A 275 25.69 33.93 -36.10
N LEU A 276 25.12 33.30 -37.12
CA LEU A 276 24.45 31.99 -37.03
C LEU A 276 25.42 30.84 -36.73
N GLU A 277 26.64 30.89 -37.31
CA GLU A 277 27.63 29.87 -37.07
C GLU A 277 28.15 29.88 -35.61
N ASN A 278 28.33 31.06 -35.03
CA ASN A 278 28.70 31.20 -33.61
C ASN A 278 27.56 30.74 -32.66
N MET A 279 26.33 31.05 -33.00
CA MET A 279 25.18 30.64 -32.19
C MET A 279 24.92 29.13 -32.31
N ASN A 280 25.15 28.56 -33.47
CA ASN A 280 25.09 27.12 -33.68
C ASN A 280 26.18 26.37 -32.91
N LYS A 281 27.38 26.93 -32.82
CA LYS A 281 28.49 26.42 -32.03
C LYS A 281 28.13 26.40 -30.54
N LEU A 282 27.59 27.50 -30.02
CA LEU A 282 27.14 27.63 -28.62
C LEU A 282 26.00 26.66 -28.28
N LEU A 283 25.07 26.45 -29.21
CA LEU A 283 23.97 25.49 -29.02
C LEU A 283 24.44 24.04 -29.08
N LEU A 284 25.39 23.72 -29.95
CA LEU A 284 26.04 22.41 -30.00
C LEU A 284 26.82 22.10 -28.74
N GLU A 285 27.53 23.08 -28.19
CA GLU A 285 28.21 22.97 -26.90
C GLU A 285 27.24 22.70 -25.77
N ARG A 286 26.13 23.44 -25.68
CA ARG A 286 25.06 23.20 -24.70
C ARG A 286 24.39 21.83 -24.85
N VAL A 287 24.13 21.40 -26.06
CA VAL A 287 23.58 20.05 -26.33
C VAL A 287 24.59 18.98 -25.92
N HIS A 288 25.88 19.24 -26.15
CA HIS A 288 26.93 18.32 -25.74
C HIS A 288 27.04 18.22 -24.21
N GLU A 289 27.03 19.33 -23.49
CA GLU A 289 27.01 19.34 -22.01
C GLU A 289 25.81 18.61 -21.44
N LYS A 290 24.61 18.83 -22.00
CA LYS A 290 23.41 18.14 -21.55
C LYS A 290 23.45 16.64 -21.85
N ASN A 291 24.04 16.24 -22.97
CA ASN A 291 24.24 14.83 -23.30
C ASN A 291 25.28 14.15 -22.38
N LEU A 292 26.31 14.86 -21.97
CA LEU A 292 27.26 14.38 -20.96
C LEU A 292 26.55 14.14 -19.64
N THR A 293 25.78 15.10 -19.17
CA THR A 293 25.00 14.98 -17.94
C THR A 293 24.02 13.78 -17.98
N ILE A 294 23.35 13.57 -19.13
CA ILE A 294 22.47 12.41 -19.33
C ILE A 294 23.25 11.08 -19.30
N ASN A 295 24.48 11.06 -19.85
CA ASN A 295 25.31 9.87 -19.82
C ASN A 295 25.85 9.59 -18.40
N ASP A 296 26.18 10.62 -17.64
CA ASP A 296 26.61 10.48 -16.24
C ASP A 296 25.47 9.89 -15.41
N PHE A 297 24.24 10.37 -15.55
CA PHE A 297 23.09 9.79 -14.90
C PHE A 297 22.82 8.34 -15.33
N LYS A 298 23.02 8.01 -16.61
CA LYS A 298 22.88 6.60 -17.07
C LYS A 298 23.91 5.70 -16.41
N ILE A 299 25.15 6.14 -16.26
CA ILE A 299 26.22 5.41 -15.58
C ILE A 299 25.88 5.22 -14.10
N GLU A 300 25.38 6.27 -13.47
CA GLU A 300 24.96 6.23 -12.06
C GLU A 300 23.79 5.26 -11.85
N ILE A 301 22.78 5.29 -12.71
CA ILE A 301 21.66 4.35 -12.71
C ILE A 301 22.13 2.90 -12.91
N ASP A 302 23.07 2.67 -13.80
CA ASP A 302 23.61 1.32 -14.02
C ASP A 302 24.50 0.85 -12.87
N THR A 303 25.16 1.75 -12.17
CA THR A 303 25.90 1.47 -10.94
C THR A 303 24.95 1.07 -9.82
N TYR A 304 23.88 1.84 -9.59
CA TYR A 304 22.85 1.50 -8.60
C TYR A 304 22.11 0.19 -8.94
N LYS A 305 21.93 -0.14 -10.22
CA LYS A 305 21.38 -1.44 -10.63
C LYS A 305 22.31 -2.60 -10.23
N LYS A 306 23.62 -2.42 -10.43
CA LYS A 306 24.63 -3.44 -10.05
C LYS A 306 24.72 -3.61 -8.54
N GLU A 307 24.76 -2.51 -7.79
CA GLU A 307 24.73 -2.54 -6.32
C GLU A 307 23.46 -3.23 -5.79
N ARG A 308 22.32 -2.93 -6.36
CA ARG A 308 21.05 -3.58 -6.02
C ARG A 308 21.09 -5.10 -6.25
N GLU A 309 21.66 -5.55 -7.36
CA GLU A 309 21.81 -6.99 -7.66
C GLU A 309 22.83 -7.66 -6.71
N GLN A 310 23.83 -6.93 -6.29
CA GLN A 310 24.83 -7.41 -5.33
C GLN A 310 24.23 -7.55 -3.92
N LEU A 311 23.53 -6.53 -3.44
CA LEU A 311 22.78 -6.57 -2.18
C LEU A 311 21.72 -7.67 -2.17
N LYS A 312 21.07 -7.92 -3.30
CA LYS A 312 20.11 -9.02 -3.43
C LYS A 312 20.76 -10.38 -3.26
N LYS A 313 21.95 -10.59 -3.85
CA LYS A 313 22.74 -11.83 -3.66
C LYS A 313 23.19 -12.01 -2.21
N GLU A 314 23.55 -10.89 -1.55
CA GLU A 314 23.97 -10.91 -0.16
C GLU A 314 22.83 -11.25 0.79
N ILE A 315 21.64 -10.70 0.54
CA ILE A 315 20.41 -11.05 1.26
C ILE A 315 20.05 -12.54 1.05
N ASP A 316 20.16 -13.05 -0.16
CA ASP A 316 19.88 -14.46 -0.46
C ASP A 316 20.88 -15.36 0.27
N ASN A 317 22.17 -15.01 0.29
CA ASN A 317 23.22 -15.72 1.02
C ASN A 317 23.02 -15.67 2.54
N LEU A 318 22.65 -14.53 3.11
CA LEU A 318 22.34 -14.40 4.54
C LEU A 318 21.07 -15.19 4.90
N THR A 319 20.12 -15.26 4.00
CA THR A 319 18.88 -16.02 4.19
C THR A 319 19.16 -17.53 4.21
N VAL A 320 20.10 -17.99 3.38
CA VAL A 320 20.56 -19.39 3.37
C VAL A 320 21.32 -19.68 4.67
N LYS A 321 22.29 -18.86 5.05
CA LYS A 321 23.05 -19.02 6.30
C LYS A 321 22.16 -19.02 7.54
N ASN A 322 21.14 -18.17 7.62
CA ASN A 322 20.17 -18.17 8.71
C ASN A 322 19.31 -19.46 8.76
N LYS A 323 19.01 -20.07 7.61
CA LYS A 323 18.34 -21.37 7.58
C LYS A 323 19.24 -22.47 8.13
N ASP A 324 20.51 -22.46 7.81
CA ASP A 324 21.48 -23.45 8.31
C ASP A 324 21.71 -23.30 9.83
N PHE A 325 21.73 -22.08 10.37
CA PHE A 325 21.80 -21.82 11.81
C PHE A 325 20.56 -22.33 12.56
N ILE A 326 19.38 -22.24 11.98
CA ILE A 326 18.13 -22.77 12.58
C ILE A 326 18.12 -24.33 12.60
N TYR A 327 18.84 -24.96 11.68
CA TYR A 327 18.99 -26.43 11.64
C TYR A 327 20.01 -26.95 12.68
N ILE A 328 20.98 -26.11 13.09
CA ILE A 328 22.03 -26.51 14.06
C ILE A 328 21.54 -26.33 15.51
N ILE A 329 20.50 -25.54 15.75
CA ILE A 329 19.94 -25.25 17.12
C ILE A 329 18.74 -26.19 17.43
N LYS A 330 18.32 -27.04 16.51
CA LYS A 330 17.36 -28.12 16.73
C LYS A 330 18.07 -29.45 16.96
#